data_1ffeb28b728fe184405ec785b425ec00
#
_entry.id   1ffeb28b728fe184405ec785b425ec00
#
_cell.length_a   1.000
_cell.length_b   1.000
_cell.length_c   1.000
_cell.angle_alpha   90.00
_cell.angle_beta   90.00
_cell.angle_gamma   90.00
#
_symmetry.space_group_name_H-M   'P 1'
#
loop_
_entity.id
_entity.type
_entity.pdbx_description
1 polymer ?
#
loop_
_entity_poly.entity_id
_entity_poly.type
_entity_poly.pdbx_seq_one_letter_code
_entity_poly.pdbx_strand_id
1 'polypeptide(L)'
;MIKDVSRQYDVVHGMLMREDIDRVYWAGDAGKEGQTIEENIRNFGGVRDGMEELRVWIDSQTEEEIQRGIREAKPMSAYENLGKSGIMRTIEDYAMGINFSRVMSVKYGGLLNNAAGTRSYTAIAVGRVMTCVLGMVVIREREIRNFKETPFYRVVGNFTDAHVQGEWKAVEGSGYFASPLLYKENGFREKKDALALIDRVQGHSAIVESMEKNISRKRAPLLFNLAELQAECAKRFKISPDETLQVAQDLYERKLTTYPRTDARVLSTPVAKEIHKNISRLRGYEPTSDFVEQILDRKLYGNIAGTQYTDDAKVTDHYAIIPTGQLTELGKLNALQKSVFDLIVRRFLSVFYPAAEYQNVKMTAVVDVGENKERFYASARVLKIPGYLEIAGIPKKEEELSLIHISEPTRRS
;
A
#
# COMPACT_ATOMS: atom_id res chain seq x y z
N MET A 1 -35.70 -10.74 15.24
CA MET A 1 -35.22 -10.34 13.90
C MET A 1 -35.26 -8.83 13.79
N ILE A 2 -34.26 -8.19 13.18
CA ILE A 2 -34.23 -6.73 12.96
C ILE A 2 -35.28 -6.42 11.90
N LYS A 3 -36.18 -5.44 12.15
CA LYS A 3 -37.33 -5.12 11.27
C LYS A 3 -36.92 -4.86 9.81
N ASP A 4 -35.78 -4.21 9.60
CA ASP A 4 -35.36 -3.78 8.26
C ASP A 4 -34.84 -4.96 7.38
N VAL A 5 -34.48 -6.08 7.99
CA VAL A 5 -34.00 -7.27 7.28
C VAL A 5 -35.04 -8.37 7.17
N SER A 6 -36.19 -8.26 7.86
CA SER A 6 -37.21 -9.30 7.84
C SER A 6 -37.77 -9.56 6.44
N ARG A 7 -37.99 -8.50 5.66
CA ARG A 7 -38.49 -8.61 4.28
C ARG A 7 -37.52 -9.42 3.39
N GLN A 8 -36.20 -9.14 3.52
CA GLN A 8 -35.20 -9.87 2.73
C GLN A 8 -35.09 -11.33 3.17
N TYR A 9 -35.22 -11.58 4.48
CA TYR A 9 -35.28 -12.95 5.01
C TYR A 9 -36.46 -13.72 4.41
N ASP A 10 -37.65 -13.15 4.40
CA ASP A 10 -38.87 -13.79 3.87
C ASP A 10 -38.72 -14.13 2.38
N VAL A 11 -38.05 -13.24 1.60
CA VAL A 11 -37.77 -13.49 0.18
C VAL A 11 -36.80 -14.68 0.02
N VAL A 12 -35.68 -14.69 0.75
CA VAL A 12 -34.69 -15.75 0.66
C VAL A 12 -35.26 -17.09 1.13
N HIS A 13 -35.92 -17.10 2.28
CA HIS A 13 -36.59 -18.29 2.81
C HIS A 13 -37.64 -18.83 1.81
N GLY A 14 -38.49 -17.94 1.28
CA GLY A 14 -39.50 -18.32 0.30
C GLY A 14 -38.89 -18.96 -0.97
N MET A 15 -37.75 -18.46 -1.44
CA MET A 15 -37.03 -19.06 -2.58
C MET A 15 -36.44 -20.44 -2.25
N LEU A 16 -35.83 -20.59 -1.07
CA LEU A 16 -35.24 -21.83 -0.64
C LEU A 16 -36.28 -22.95 -0.35
N MET A 17 -37.55 -22.57 -0.16
CA MET A 17 -38.69 -23.52 0.10
C MET A 17 -39.48 -23.86 -1.16
N ARG A 18 -39.16 -23.30 -2.33
CA ARG A 18 -39.89 -23.56 -3.58
C ARG A 18 -39.77 -25.00 -4.02
N GLU A 19 -40.89 -25.61 -4.43
CA GLU A 19 -40.94 -26.99 -4.90
C GLU A 19 -40.44 -27.18 -6.33
N ASP A 20 -40.44 -26.11 -7.13
CA ASP A 20 -39.99 -26.12 -8.51
C ASP A 20 -38.48 -25.87 -8.68
N ILE A 21 -37.72 -25.71 -7.55
CA ILE A 21 -36.29 -25.57 -7.52
C ILE A 21 -35.67 -26.81 -6.92
N ASP A 22 -34.79 -27.47 -7.63
CA ASP A 22 -34.12 -28.71 -7.20
C ASP A 22 -32.65 -28.49 -6.82
N ARG A 23 -32.09 -27.30 -7.14
CA ARG A 23 -30.68 -27.00 -6.90
C ARG A 23 -30.48 -25.54 -6.50
N VAL A 24 -29.57 -25.31 -5.53
CA VAL A 24 -29.10 -23.99 -5.13
C VAL A 24 -27.58 -23.89 -5.28
N TYR A 25 -27.09 -22.79 -5.85
CA TYR A 25 -25.70 -22.44 -5.92
C TYR A 25 -25.37 -21.38 -4.88
N TRP A 26 -24.52 -21.72 -3.93
CA TRP A 26 -23.99 -20.82 -2.93
C TRP A 26 -22.76 -20.14 -3.50
N ALA A 27 -22.84 -18.84 -3.78
CA ALA A 27 -21.83 -18.06 -4.52
C ALA A 27 -21.33 -16.84 -3.72
N GLY A 28 -21.15 -16.98 -2.43
CA GLY A 28 -20.48 -15.99 -1.60
C GLY A 28 -18.98 -15.92 -1.89
N ASP A 29 -18.30 -14.94 -1.28
CA ASP A 29 -16.86 -14.76 -1.47
C ASP A 29 -16.07 -16.04 -1.20
N ALA A 30 -14.98 -16.24 -1.95
CA ALA A 30 -14.12 -17.42 -1.86
C ALA A 30 -13.21 -17.35 -0.63
N GLY A 31 -13.80 -17.38 0.55
CA GLY A 31 -13.11 -17.27 1.83
C GLY A 31 -13.93 -17.72 3.01
N LYS A 32 -13.32 -17.69 4.20
CA LYS A 32 -13.95 -18.11 5.44
C LYS A 32 -15.18 -17.26 5.79
N GLU A 33 -15.11 -15.95 5.55
CA GLU A 33 -16.20 -15.00 5.80
C GLU A 33 -17.39 -15.29 4.89
N GLY A 34 -17.17 -15.44 3.58
CA GLY A 34 -18.21 -15.82 2.63
C GLY A 34 -18.88 -17.14 3.01
N GLN A 35 -18.09 -18.16 3.35
CA GLN A 35 -18.61 -19.45 3.81
C GLN A 35 -19.44 -19.30 5.09
N THR A 36 -19.01 -18.47 6.05
CA THR A 36 -19.76 -18.23 7.30
C THR A 36 -21.10 -17.53 7.03
N ILE A 37 -21.15 -16.60 6.11
CA ILE A 37 -22.38 -15.92 5.70
C ILE A 37 -23.35 -16.92 5.09
N GLU A 38 -22.89 -17.75 4.17
CA GLU A 38 -23.69 -18.76 3.51
C GLU A 38 -24.24 -19.80 4.50
N GLU A 39 -23.40 -20.30 5.41
CA GLU A 39 -23.83 -21.23 6.46
C GLU A 39 -24.90 -20.60 7.39
N ASN A 40 -24.76 -19.31 7.71
CA ASN A 40 -25.78 -18.61 8.48
C ASN A 40 -27.10 -18.49 7.71
N ILE A 41 -27.06 -18.12 6.43
CA ILE A 41 -28.25 -18.04 5.59
C ILE A 41 -28.91 -19.43 5.48
N ARG A 42 -28.13 -20.46 5.24
CA ARG A 42 -28.56 -21.85 5.16
C ARG A 42 -29.23 -22.34 6.45
N ASN A 43 -28.57 -22.10 7.58
CA ASN A 43 -29.03 -22.56 8.89
C ASN A 43 -30.29 -21.80 9.39
N PHE A 44 -30.38 -20.49 9.13
CA PHE A 44 -31.50 -19.66 9.59
C PHE A 44 -32.60 -19.56 8.55
N GLY A 45 -32.27 -19.53 7.27
CA GLY A 45 -33.25 -19.48 6.18
C GLY A 45 -33.94 -20.84 5.94
N GLY A 46 -33.26 -21.90 6.29
CA GLY A 46 -33.66 -23.26 5.96
C GLY A 46 -33.44 -23.59 4.48
N VAL A 47 -33.32 -24.87 4.19
CA VAL A 47 -33.24 -25.39 2.82
C VAL A 47 -34.19 -26.55 2.76
N ARG A 48 -35.02 -26.66 1.72
CA ARG A 48 -35.97 -27.72 1.54
C ARG A 48 -35.25 -29.07 1.43
N ASP A 49 -35.81 -30.11 2.06
CA ASP A 49 -35.29 -31.46 1.96
C ASP A 49 -35.22 -31.92 0.49
N GLY A 50 -34.10 -32.54 0.14
CA GLY A 50 -33.84 -33.05 -1.20
C GLY A 50 -33.33 -32.01 -2.21
N MET A 51 -33.12 -30.76 -1.82
CA MET A 51 -32.47 -29.77 -2.67
C MET A 51 -30.96 -30.02 -2.76
N GLU A 52 -30.41 -30.03 -3.96
CA GLU A 52 -28.96 -30.13 -4.17
C GLU A 52 -28.29 -28.81 -3.84
N GLU A 53 -27.30 -28.83 -2.94
CA GLU A 53 -26.55 -27.67 -2.49
C GLU A 53 -25.11 -27.68 -3.02
N LEU A 54 -24.77 -26.74 -3.88
CA LEU A 54 -23.45 -26.62 -4.51
C LEU A 54 -22.77 -25.28 -4.16
N ARG A 55 -21.51 -25.33 -3.83
CA ARG A 55 -20.67 -24.16 -3.54
C ARG A 55 -19.88 -23.76 -4.78
N VAL A 56 -20.10 -22.55 -5.25
CA VAL A 56 -19.33 -21.88 -6.33
C VAL A 56 -18.14 -21.18 -5.69
N TRP A 57 -16.93 -21.51 -6.12
CA TRP A 57 -15.69 -20.96 -5.58
C TRP A 57 -14.95 -20.19 -6.68
N ILE A 58 -15.05 -18.87 -6.66
CA ILE A 58 -14.44 -17.96 -7.64
C ILE A 58 -13.82 -16.75 -6.93
N ASP A 59 -12.70 -16.26 -7.44
CA ASP A 59 -11.99 -15.05 -6.95
C ASP A 59 -12.18 -13.83 -7.86
N SER A 60 -12.88 -14.00 -8.97
CA SER A 60 -13.13 -12.98 -9.97
C SER A 60 -14.55 -13.12 -10.53
N GLN A 61 -15.13 -11.99 -10.95
CA GLN A 61 -16.47 -11.93 -11.56
C GLN A 61 -16.41 -11.77 -13.08
N THR A 62 -15.36 -12.27 -13.73
CA THR A 62 -15.34 -12.37 -15.19
C THR A 62 -16.29 -13.47 -15.65
N GLU A 63 -16.84 -13.31 -16.86
CA GLU A 63 -17.79 -14.29 -17.41
C GLU A 63 -17.20 -15.70 -17.45
N GLU A 64 -15.95 -15.82 -17.92
CA GLU A 64 -15.23 -17.10 -17.98
C GLU A 64 -15.12 -17.76 -16.61
N GLU A 65 -14.77 -16.95 -15.59
CA GLU A 65 -14.56 -17.43 -14.22
C GLU A 65 -15.88 -17.84 -13.55
N ILE A 66 -16.96 -17.08 -13.77
CA ILE A 66 -18.29 -17.44 -13.28
C ILE A 66 -18.76 -18.77 -13.90
N GLN A 67 -18.60 -18.91 -15.21
CA GLN A 67 -18.97 -20.15 -15.91
C GLN A 67 -18.12 -21.34 -15.44
N ARG A 68 -16.82 -21.14 -15.20
CA ARG A 68 -15.94 -22.15 -14.62
C ARG A 68 -16.41 -22.56 -13.23
N GLY A 69 -16.63 -21.57 -12.35
CA GLY A 69 -17.07 -21.81 -10.97
C GLY A 69 -18.39 -22.57 -10.87
N ILE A 70 -19.34 -22.31 -11.76
CA ILE A 70 -20.60 -23.05 -11.82
C ILE A 70 -20.36 -24.50 -12.28
N ARG A 71 -19.52 -24.71 -13.32
CA ARG A 71 -19.22 -26.07 -13.80
C ARG A 71 -18.45 -26.92 -12.80
N GLU A 72 -17.59 -26.30 -12.00
CA GLU A 72 -16.70 -26.95 -11.03
C GLU A 72 -17.24 -26.89 -9.59
N ALA A 73 -18.48 -26.41 -9.41
CA ALA A 73 -19.09 -26.27 -8.10
C ALA A 73 -19.11 -27.61 -7.36
N LYS A 74 -18.75 -27.58 -6.08
CA LYS A 74 -18.65 -28.77 -5.23
C LYS A 74 -19.80 -28.79 -4.23
N PRO A 75 -20.20 -29.99 -3.74
CA PRO A 75 -21.17 -30.09 -2.66
C PRO A 75 -20.75 -29.24 -1.44
N MET A 76 -21.70 -28.59 -0.76
CA MET A 76 -21.45 -27.81 0.45
C MET A 76 -20.67 -28.58 1.53
N SER A 77 -20.85 -29.89 1.61
CA SER A 77 -20.12 -30.76 2.53
C SER A 77 -18.59 -30.73 2.34
N ALA A 78 -18.09 -30.38 1.14
CA ALA A 78 -16.66 -30.22 0.90
C ALA A 78 -16.05 -29.00 1.66
N TYR A 79 -16.88 -28.07 2.12
CA TYR A 79 -16.48 -26.86 2.83
C TYR A 79 -16.90 -26.87 4.31
N GLU A 80 -17.37 -28.00 4.84
CA GLU A 80 -17.86 -28.11 6.22
C GLU A 80 -16.84 -27.66 7.27
N ASN A 81 -15.58 -28.03 7.12
CA ASN A 81 -14.52 -27.63 8.05
C ASN A 81 -14.23 -26.11 7.98
N LEU A 82 -14.36 -25.53 6.80
CA LEU A 82 -14.20 -24.07 6.62
C LEU A 82 -15.36 -23.33 7.31
N GLY A 83 -16.59 -23.79 7.14
CA GLY A 83 -17.78 -23.27 7.83
C GLY A 83 -17.65 -23.37 9.35
N LYS A 84 -17.27 -24.55 9.87
CA LYS A 84 -17.01 -24.76 11.29
C LYS A 84 -15.92 -23.80 11.83
N SER A 85 -14.85 -23.60 11.10
CA SER A 85 -13.78 -22.64 11.46
C SER A 85 -14.30 -21.21 11.58
N GLY A 86 -15.21 -20.78 10.68
CA GLY A 86 -15.84 -19.46 10.73
C GLY A 86 -16.77 -19.29 11.93
N ILE A 87 -17.60 -20.28 12.22
CA ILE A 87 -18.49 -20.29 13.38
C ILE A 87 -17.69 -20.28 14.69
N MET A 88 -16.66 -21.12 14.79
CA MET A 88 -15.80 -21.16 15.98
C MET A 88 -15.11 -19.83 16.23
N ARG A 89 -14.62 -19.16 15.19
CA ARG A 89 -14.06 -17.82 15.30
C ARG A 89 -15.08 -16.81 15.83
N THR A 90 -16.32 -16.86 15.35
CA THR A 90 -17.40 -15.99 15.82
C THR A 90 -17.69 -16.20 17.31
N ILE A 91 -17.74 -17.46 17.75
CA ILE A 91 -17.93 -17.82 19.17
C ILE A 91 -16.76 -17.33 20.02
N GLU A 92 -15.52 -17.53 19.56
CA GLU A 92 -14.31 -17.06 20.26
C GLU A 92 -14.31 -15.54 20.39
N ASP A 93 -14.48 -14.80 19.30
CA ASP A 93 -14.50 -13.34 19.29
C ASP A 93 -15.62 -12.79 20.20
N TYR A 94 -16.79 -13.42 20.22
CA TYR A 94 -17.89 -13.06 21.12
C TYR A 94 -17.54 -13.34 22.59
N ALA A 95 -17.10 -14.56 22.89
CA ALA A 95 -16.82 -14.96 24.26
C ALA A 95 -15.68 -14.10 24.88
N MET A 96 -14.61 -13.91 24.15
CA MET A 96 -13.50 -13.04 24.58
C MET A 96 -13.94 -11.58 24.67
N GLY A 97 -14.52 -11.07 23.59
CA GLY A 97 -14.91 -9.67 23.47
C GLY A 97 -15.88 -9.24 24.58
N ILE A 98 -16.96 -9.97 24.81
CA ILE A 98 -17.99 -9.59 25.79
C ILE A 98 -17.48 -9.68 27.25
N ASN A 99 -16.76 -10.76 27.58
CA ASN A 99 -16.28 -10.98 28.94
C ASN A 99 -15.20 -9.98 29.33
N PHE A 100 -14.17 -9.80 28.51
CA PHE A 100 -13.10 -8.88 28.80
C PHE A 100 -13.56 -7.42 28.73
N SER A 101 -14.44 -7.04 27.79
CA SER A 101 -14.99 -5.69 27.74
C SER A 101 -15.77 -5.35 28.99
N ARG A 102 -16.58 -6.29 29.51
CA ARG A 102 -17.33 -6.09 30.78
C ARG A 102 -16.39 -5.96 31.98
N VAL A 103 -15.44 -6.87 32.12
CA VAL A 103 -14.46 -6.84 33.23
C VAL A 103 -13.67 -5.54 33.21
N MET A 104 -13.14 -5.15 32.07
CA MET A 104 -12.36 -3.93 31.92
C MET A 104 -13.20 -2.68 32.20
N SER A 105 -14.42 -2.63 31.67
CA SER A 105 -15.33 -1.49 31.88
C SER A 105 -15.73 -1.34 33.34
N VAL A 106 -16.06 -2.43 34.02
CA VAL A 106 -16.40 -2.40 35.46
C VAL A 106 -15.21 -2.01 36.31
N LYS A 107 -14.02 -2.57 36.04
CA LYS A 107 -12.82 -2.36 36.82
C LYS A 107 -12.16 -0.99 36.61
N TYR A 108 -12.15 -0.50 35.39
CA TYR A 108 -11.36 0.67 34.98
C TYR A 108 -12.18 1.81 34.34
N GLY A 109 -13.46 1.59 34.01
CA GLY A 109 -14.31 2.62 33.36
C GLY A 109 -14.45 3.89 34.22
N GLY A 110 -14.60 3.73 35.54
CA GLY A 110 -14.62 4.87 36.48
C GLY A 110 -13.32 5.68 36.53
N LEU A 111 -12.17 5.00 36.44
CA LEU A 111 -10.86 5.68 36.42
C LEU A 111 -10.69 6.48 35.12
N LEU A 112 -11.11 5.91 34.00
CA LEU A 112 -11.05 6.60 32.71
C LEU A 112 -11.99 7.80 32.64
N ASN A 113 -13.21 7.69 33.18
CA ASN A 113 -14.14 8.81 33.26
C ASN A 113 -13.57 9.96 34.07
N ASN A 114 -12.98 9.66 35.24
CA ASN A 114 -12.33 10.65 36.06
C ASN A 114 -11.15 11.32 35.36
N ALA A 115 -10.30 10.54 34.68
CA ALA A 115 -9.17 11.07 33.94
C ALA A 115 -9.58 11.92 32.73
N ALA A 116 -10.69 11.56 32.05
CA ALA A 116 -11.23 12.28 30.92
C ALA A 116 -12.15 13.45 31.31
N GLY A 117 -12.48 13.63 32.59
CA GLY A 117 -13.41 14.66 33.06
C GLY A 117 -14.85 14.45 32.60
N THR A 118 -15.24 13.22 32.23
CA THR A 118 -16.57 12.89 31.74
C THR A 118 -17.43 12.28 32.85
N ARG A 119 -18.76 12.54 32.79
CA ARG A 119 -19.74 11.94 33.72
C ARG A 119 -20.49 10.74 33.10
N SER A 120 -20.23 10.45 31.85
CA SER A 120 -20.89 9.35 31.13
C SER A 120 -20.15 8.02 31.36
N TYR A 121 -20.89 6.91 31.38
CA TYR A 121 -20.29 5.58 31.43
C TYR A 121 -19.42 5.34 30.18
N THR A 122 -18.15 5.01 30.41
CA THR A 122 -17.22 4.66 29.33
C THR A 122 -17.07 3.14 29.26
N ALA A 123 -17.59 2.54 28.20
CA ALA A 123 -17.35 1.14 27.89
C ALA A 123 -15.95 0.97 27.29
N ILE A 124 -15.15 0.09 27.88
CA ILE A 124 -13.83 -0.28 27.34
C ILE A 124 -14.04 -1.50 26.46
N ALA A 125 -13.98 -1.28 25.15
CA ALA A 125 -14.08 -2.38 24.20
C ALA A 125 -12.76 -3.15 24.13
N VAL A 126 -12.85 -4.47 24.25
CA VAL A 126 -11.73 -5.39 24.05
C VAL A 126 -12.05 -6.25 22.85
N GLY A 127 -11.13 -6.34 21.91
CA GLY A 127 -11.26 -7.15 20.70
C GLY A 127 -9.91 -7.59 20.21
N ARG A 128 -9.87 -8.69 19.53
CA ARG A 128 -8.64 -9.36 19.07
C ARG A 128 -7.70 -8.40 18.30
N VAL A 129 -8.21 -7.72 17.29
CA VAL A 129 -7.40 -6.79 16.48
C VAL A 129 -7.16 -5.47 17.22
N MET A 130 -8.20 -4.88 17.76
CA MET A 130 -8.14 -3.57 18.41
C MET A 130 -7.15 -3.54 19.59
N THR A 131 -7.14 -4.57 20.42
CA THR A 131 -6.23 -4.67 21.59
C THR A 131 -4.77 -4.80 21.15
N CYS A 132 -4.50 -5.59 20.09
CA CYS A 132 -3.15 -5.70 19.53
C CYS A 132 -2.66 -4.37 18.96
N VAL A 133 -3.49 -3.68 18.19
CA VAL A 133 -3.15 -2.37 17.60
C VAL A 133 -2.90 -1.33 18.69
N LEU A 134 -3.76 -1.29 19.72
CA LEU A 134 -3.54 -0.41 20.87
C LEU A 134 -2.21 -0.73 21.57
N GLY A 135 -1.88 -2.00 21.74
CA GLY A 135 -0.60 -2.43 22.30
C GLY A 135 0.59 -1.90 21.50
N MET A 136 0.53 -1.98 20.18
CA MET A 136 1.57 -1.44 19.28
C MET A 136 1.72 0.08 19.44
N VAL A 137 0.60 0.81 19.49
CA VAL A 137 0.61 2.28 19.69
C VAL A 137 1.22 2.65 21.05
N VAL A 138 0.83 1.95 22.12
CA VAL A 138 1.37 2.18 23.47
C VAL A 138 2.87 1.88 23.54
N ILE A 139 3.34 0.81 22.92
CA ILE A 139 4.78 0.49 22.83
C ILE A 139 5.50 1.63 22.12
N ARG A 140 5.00 2.07 20.98
CA ARG A 140 5.60 3.16 20.20
C ARG A 140 5.64 4.48 20.98
N GLU A 141 4.57 4.80 21.69
CA GLU A 141 4.50 5.98 22.55
C GLU A 141 5.54 5.93 23.67
N ARG A 142 5.74 4.75 24.28
CA ARG A 142 6.78 4.54 25.29
C ARG A 142 8.18 4.70 24.71
N GLU A 143 8.44 4.20 23.52
CA GLU A 143 9.71 4.42 22.82
C GLU A 143 9.98 5.90 22.59
N ILE A 144 8.96 6.67 22.15
CA ILE A 144 9.07 8.12 21.92
C ILE A 144 9.36 8.85 23.23
N ARG A 145 8.65 8.53 24.31
CA ARG A 145 8.86 9.17 25.63
C ARG A 145 10.23 8.84 26.24
N ASN A 146 10.74 7.64 25.98
CA ASN A 146 12.04 7.20 26.47
C ASN A 146 13.19 7.52 25.52
N PHE A 147 12.89 8.16 24.39
CA PHE A 147 13.90 8.51 23.41
C PHE A 147 14.90 9.51 24.00
N LYS A 148 16.18 9.15 23.92
CA LYS A 148 17.30 10.01 24.29
C LYS A 148 17.97 10.54 23.04
N GLU A 149 17.94 11.85 22.89
CA GLU A 149 18.66 12.50 21.82
C GLU A 149 20.16 12.28 21.99
N THR A 150 20.78 11.80 20.94
CA THR A 150 22.24 11.63 20.87
C THR A 150 22.76 12.53 19.75
N PRO A 151 23.23 13.73 20.06
CA PRO A 151 23.80 14.61 19.04
C PRO A 151 25.08 14.00 18.48
N PHE A 152 25.28 14.14 17.19
CA PHE A 152 26.53 13.85 16.51
C PHE A 152 26.78 14.86 15.39
N TYR A 153 28.05 15.06 15.06
CA TYR A 153 28.49 16.15 14.20
C TYR A 153 29.06 15.60 12.91
N ARG A 154 28.43 15.93 11.78
CA ARG A 154 28.89 15.55 10.44
C ARG A 154 29.66 16.69 9.82
N VAL A 155 30.67 16.36 9.02
CA VAL A 155 31.43 17.32 8.24
C VAL A 155 31.00 17.22 6.77
N VAL A 156 30.65 18.35 6.19
CA VAL A 156 30.23 18.47 4.77
C VAL A 156 31.21 19.41 4.09
N GLY A 157 31.84 18.93 3.04
CA GLY A 157 32.71 19.72 2.18
C GLY A 157 31.90 20.33 1.03
N ASN A 158 32.09 21.64 0.80
CA ASN A 158 31.55 22.35 -0.37
C ASN A 158 32.66 22.49 -1.40
N PHE A 159 32.52 21.82 -2.51
CA PHE A 159 33.49 21.87 -3.62
C PHE A 159 33.01 22.94 -4.63
N THR A 160 33.52 24.14 -4.51
CA THR A 160 33.03 25.35 -5.23
C THR A 160 33.16 25.21 -6.74
N ASP A 161 34.27 24.68 -7.24
CA ASP A 161 34.51 24.53 -8.68
C ASP A 161 33.59 23.49 -9.33
N ALA A 162 33.11 22.52 -8.55
CA ALA A 162 32.20 21.45 -9.01
C ALA A 162 30.73 21.72 -8.63
N HIS A 163 30.45 22.76 -7.83
CA HIS A 163 29.13 23.06 -7.25
C HIS A 163 28.50 21.82 -6.55
N VAL A 164 29.32 21.01 -5.86
CA VAL A 164 28.91 19.74 -5.24
C VAL A 164 29.20 19.79 -3.74
N GLN A 165 28.27 19.22 -2.97
CA GLN A 165 28.45 18.96 -1.55
C GLN A 165 28.77 17.48 -1.34
N GLY A 166 29.84 17.18 -0.59
CA GLY A 166 30.20 15.82 -0.20
C GLY A 166 30.22 15.66 1.32
N GLU A 167 29.67 14.56 1.81
CA GLU A 167 29.72 14.20 3.22
C GLU A 167 30.98 13.38 3.52
N TRP A 168 31.76 13.80 4.52
CA TRP A 168 32.95 13.11 4.95
C TRP A 168 32.60 11.78 5.64
N LYS A 169 33.47 10.77 5.44
CA LYS A 169 33.39 9.48 6.14
C LYS A 169 34.79 9.00 6.54
N ALA A 170 34.88 8.49 7.76
CA ALA A 170 36.06 7.86 8.27
C ALA A 170 36.22 6.42 7.71
N VAL A 171 36.78 6.33 6.53
CA VAL A 171 37.12 5.05 5.87
C VAL A 171 38.60 4.76 6.00
N GLU A 172 39.04 3.58 5.58
CA GLU A 172 40.47 3.20 5.59
C GLU A 172 41.34 4.25 4.89
N GLY A 173 42.43 4.65 5.54
CA GLY A 173 43.27 5.76 5.13
C GLY A 173 42.91 7.14 5.71
N SER A 174 41.75 7.29 6.36
CA SER A 174 41.43 8.48 7.15
C SER A 174 42.18 8.46 8.49
N GLY A 175 42.59 9.65 8.96
CA GLY A 175 43.16 9.82 10.29
C GLY A 175 42.21 9.50 11.45
N TYR A 176 40.93 9.32 11.14
CA TYR A 176 39.89 8.97 12.11
C TYR A 176 39.30 7.59 11.89
N PHE A 177 39.88 6.76 11.04
CA PHE A 177 39.39 5.40 10.81
C PHE A 177 39.36 4.59 12.12
N ALA A 178 38.20 3.97 12.42
CA ALA A 178 37.96 3.22 13.66
C ALA A 178 38.21 4.00 14.98
N SER A 179 38.21 5.33 14.92
CA SER A 179 38.47 6.18 16.09
C SER A 179 37.28 6.13 17.09
N PRO A 180 37.56 6.08 18.42
CA PRO A 180 36.55 6.17 19.47
C PRO A 180 35.86 7.55 19.53
N LEU A 181 36.39 8.57 18.88
CA LEU A 181 35.79 9.90 18.75
C LEU A 181 34.55 9.89 17.86
N LEU A 182 34.35 8.85 17.08
CA LEU A 182 33.22 8.73 16.18
C LEU A 182 31.99 8.11 16.86
N TYR A 183 30.82 8.64 16.54
CA TYR A 183 29.54 8.00 16.82
C TYR A 183 29.22 6.94 15.75
N LYS A 184 29.47 7.31 14.48
CA LYS A 184 29.40 6.45 13.28
C LYS A 184 30.52 6.88 12.31
N GLU A 185 30.74 6.12 11.26
CA GLU A 185 31.74 6.42 10.21
C GLU A 185 31.67 7.85 9.64
N ASN A 186 30.51 8.49 9.68
CA ASN A 186 30.23 9.81 9.11
C ASN A 186 29.95 10.89 10.16
N GLY A 187 30.22 10.65 11.44
CA GLY A 187 29.90 11.66 12.45
C GLY A 187 30.65 11.51 13.76
N PHE A 188 31.13 12.63 14.28
CA PHE A 188 31.82 12.74 15.55
C PHE A 188 30.84 12.83 16.73
N ARG A 189 31.28 12.34 17.90
CA ARG A 189 30.53 12.47 19.16
C ARG A 189 30.52 13.89 19.68
N GLU A 190 31.63 14.61 19.48
CA GLU A 190 31.79 15.97 19.99
C GLU A 190 32.08 16.96 18.85
N LYS A 191 31.55 18.17 18.97
CA LYS A 191 31.73 19.24 18.00
C LYS A 191 33.19 19.62 17.79
N LYS A 192 33.99 19.62 18.85
CA LYS A 192 35.43 19.96 18.79
C LYS A 192 36.20 19.05 17.83
N ASP A 193 35.86 17.76 17.80
CA ASP A 193 36.56 16.79 16.95
C ASP A 193 36.17 16.98 15.47
N ALA A 194 34.92 17.35 15.19
CA ALA A 194 34.50 17.74 13.85
C ALA A 194 35.19 19.01 13.36
N LEU A 195 35.35 20.00 14.24
CA LEU A 195 36.09 21.23 13.94
C LEU A 195 37.58 20.95 13.67
N ALA A 196 38.20 20.06 14.46
CA ALA A 196 39.60 19.66 14.24
C ALA A 196 39.80 19.00 12.86
N LEU A 197 38.83 18.23 12.38
CA LEU A 197 38.88 17.72 11.00
C LEU A 197 38.77 18.86 9.99
N ILE A 198 37.87 19.83 10.18
CA ILE A 198 37.70 20.98 9.29
C ILE A 198 39.00 21.77 9.19
N ASP A 199 39.63 22.08 10.34
CA ASP A 199 40.90 22.82 10.38
C ASP A 199 42.03 22.07 9.63
N ARG A 200 42.01 20.75 9.63
CA ARG A 200 43.00 19.93 8.90
C ARG A 200 42.77 19.93 7.40
N VAL A 201 41.51 19.92 6.92
CA VAL A 201 41.22 19.80 5.49
C VAL A 201 41.05 21.13 4.81
N GLN A 202 40.76 22.20 5.56
CA GLN A 202 40.53 23.53 5.04
C GLN A 202 41.82 24.10 4.38
N GLY A 203 41.68 24.66 3.19
CA GLY A 203 42.81 25.18 2.42
C GLY A 203 43.57 24.15 1.59
N HIS A 204 43.24 22.86 1.71
CA HIS A 204 43.80 21.84 0.84
C HIS A 204 42.94 21.63 -0.40
N SER A 205 43.56 21.27 -1.51
CA SER A 205 42.83 20.91 -2.73
C SER A 205 42.19 19.53 -2.62
N ALA A 206 40.93 19.43 -3.07
CA ALA A 206 40.24 18.17 -3.20
C ALA A 206 40.40 17.62 -4.62
N ILE A 207 40.71 16.35 -4.74
CA ILE A 207 40.86 15.65 -6.02
C ILE A 207 39.70 14.64 -6.14
N VAL A 208 39.06 14.57 -7.31
CA VAL A 208 38.06 13.52 -7.58
C VAL A 208 38.79 12.18 -7.75
N GLU A 209 38.69 11.32 -6.76
CA GLU A 209 39.30 9.97 -6.77
C GLU A 209 38.50 9.03 -7.65
N SER A 210 37.18 9.10 -7.60
CA SER A 210 36.31 8.26 -8.43
C SER A 210 35.00 8.98 -8.77
N MET A 211 34.44 8.64 -9.95
CA MET A 211 33.12 9.03 -10.38
C MET A 211 32.44 7.84 -11.05
N GLU A 212 31.37 7.36 -10.44
CA GLU A 212 30.58 6.24 -10.94
C GLU A 212 29.24 6.75 -11.46
N LYS A 213 28.88 6.33 -12.67
CA LYS A 213 27.57 6.62 -13.28
C LYS A 213 26.88 5.30 -13.58
N ASN A 214 25.67 5.10 -13.05
CA ASN A 214 24.86 3.94 -13.38
C ASN A 214 23.41 4.31 -13.61
N ILE A 215 22.69 3.49 -14.38
CA ILE A 215 21.28 3.66 -14.63
C ILE A 215 20.52 2.69 -13.72
N SER A 216 19.56 3.21 -12.96
CA SER A 216 18.60 2.41 -12.22
C SER A 216 17.20 2.59 -12.78
N ARG A 217 16.45 1.49 -12.80
CA ARG A 217 15.06 1.45 -13.28
C ARG A 217 14.12 1.24 -12.11
N LYS A 218 13.08 2.07 -12.02
CA LYS A 218 12.04 1.95 -11.01
C LYS A 218 10.70 1.71 -11.69
N ARG A 219 10.13 0.54 -11.49
CA ARG A 219 8.78 0.21 -11.98
C ARG A 219 7.72 0.92 -11.15
N ALA A 220 6.52 1.05 -11.71
CA ALA A 220 5.36 1.55 -10.98
C ALA A 220 5.14 0.72 -9.70
N PRO A 221 4.66 1.35 -8.62
CA PRO A 221 4.25 0.59 -7.43
C PRO A 221 3.14 -0.41 -7.78
N LEU A 222 2.99 -1.45 -6.96
CA LEU A 222 1.86 -2.37 -7.08
C LEU A 222 0.53 -1.62 -7.01
N LEU A 223 -0.53 -2.24 -7.47
CA LEU A 223 -1.89 -1.71 -7.39
C LEU A 223 -2.30 -1.42 -5.95
N PHE A 224 -3.42 -0.75 -5.76
CA PHE A 224 -3.94 -0.45 -4.44
C PHE A 224 -4.65 -1.65 -3.82
N ASN A 225 -4.32 -1.94 -2.57
CA ASN A 225 -5.23 -2.51 -1.60
C ASN A 225 -5.81 -1.39 -0.73
N LEU A 226 -6.68 -1.71 0.24
CA LEU A 226 -7.29 -0.72 1.10
C LEU A 226 -6.24 0.06 1.91
N ALA A 227 -5.27 -0.60 2.53
CA ALA A 227 -4.27 0.03 3.38
C ALA A 227 -3.39 1.03 2.63
N GLU A 228 -2.93 0.68 1.43
CA GLU A 228 -2.15 1.57 0.57
C GLU A 228 -2.98 2.75 0.06
N LEU A 229 -4.25 2.52 -0.28
CA LEU A 229 -5.15 3.60 -0.69
C LEU A 229 -5.37 4.59 0.47
N GLN A 230 -5.60 4.09 1.68
CA GLN A 230 -5.73 4.90 2.89
C GLN A 230 -4.47 5.73 3.17
N ALA A 231 -3.29 5.12 3.05
CA ALA A 231 -2.02 5.81 3.24
C ALA A 231 -1.80 6.94 2.22
N GLU A 232 -2.09 6.69 0.95
CA GLU A 232 -1.96 7.70 -0.11
C GLU A 232 -3.03 8.81 0.03
N CYS A 233 -4.26 8.47 0.40
CA CYS A 233 -5.33 9.46 0.65
C CYS A 233 -5.01 10.33 1.87
N ALA A 234 -4.53 9.76 2.96
CA ALA A 234 -4.09 10.52 4.13
C ALA A 234 -2.95 11.49 3.78
N LYS A 235 -2.00 11.04 2.96
CA LYS A 235 -0.87 11.87 2.52
C LYS A 235 -1.30 13.01 1.60
N ARG A 236 -2.16 12.73 0.60
CA ARG A 236 -2.53 13.69 -0.47
C ARG A 236 -3.71 14.58 -0.09
N PHE A 237 -4.74 13.99 0.51
CA PHE A 237 -6.02 14.65 0.75
C PHE A 237 -6.26 14.98 2.22
N LYS A 238 -5.39 14.51 3.13
CA LYS A 238 -5.49 14.73 4.58
C LYS A 238 -6.78 14.19 5.20
N ILE A 239 -7.32 13.11 4.63
CA ILE A 239 -8.51 12.42 5.13
C ILE A 239 -8.11 11.19 5.97
N SER A 240 -9.01 10.80 6.86
CA SER A 240 -8.83 9.63 7.73
C SER A 240 -8.94 8.31 6.95
N PRO A 241 -8.44 7.19 7.51
CA PRO A 241 -8.66 5.87 6.95
C PRO A 241 -10.15 5.52 6.80
N ASP A 242 -11.00 5.91 7.76
CA ASP A 242 -12.44 5.65 7.72
C ASP A 242 -13.11 6.43 6.58
N GLU A 243 -12.79 7.72 6.41
CA GLU A 243 -13.29 8.51 5.28
C GLU A 243 -12.84 7.92 3.94
N THR A 244 -11.59 7.44 3.85
CA THR A 244 -11.10 6.78 2.64
C THR A 244 -11.89 5.52 2.35
N LEU A 245 -12.16 4.69 3.37
CA LEU A 245 -12.96 3.49 3.21
C LEU A 245 -14.38 3.82 2.76
N GLN A 246 -15.01 4.85 3.34
CA GLN A 246 -16.35 5.28 2.95
C GLN A 246 -16.38 5.72 1.48
N VAL A 247 -15.41 6.54 1.05
CA VAL A 247 -15.30 6.96 -0.36
C VAL A 247 -15.09 5.78 -1.29
N ALA A 248 -14.20 4.85 -0.92
CA ALA A 248 -13.92 3.66 -1.73
C ALA A 248 -15.13 2.74 -1.83
N GLN A 249 -15.91 2.60 -0.74
CA GLN A 249 -17.17 1.86 -0.72
C GLN A 249 -18.22 2.51 -1.65
N ASP A 250 -18.38 3.84 -1.60
CA ASP A 250 -19.29 4.57 -2.49
C ASP A 250 -18.91 4.39 -3.98
N LEU A 251 -17.59 4.42 -4.29
CA LEU A 251 -17.11 4.18 -5.65
C LEU A 251 -17.42 2.75 -6.13
N TYR A 252 -17.28 1.77 -5.26
CA TYR A 252 -17.63 0.38 -5.54
C TYR A 252 -19.14 0.20 -5.77
N GLU A 253 -19.98 0.73 -4.90
CA GLU A 253 -21.45 0.64 -5.02
C GLU A 253 -21.96 1.30 -6.29
N ARG A 254 -21.27 2.35 -6.75
CA ARG A 254 -21.50 2.99 -8.06
C ARG A 254 -20.87 2.24 -9.23
N LYS A 255 -20.27 1.09 -8.99
CA LYS A 255 -19.61 0.23 -10.00
C LYS A 255 -18.45 0.91 -10.72
N LEU A 256 -17.83 1.93 -10.13
CA LEU A 256 -16.69 2.64 -10.71
C LEU A 256 -15.36 1.92 -10.44
N THR A 257 -15.25 1.25 -9.28
CA THR A 257 -14.08 0.47 -8.87
C THR A 257 -14.46 -0.94 -8.43
N THR A 258 -13.47 -1.81 -8.29
CA THR A 258 -13.61 -3.13 -7.69
C THR A 258 -13.74 -3.03 -6.17
N TYR A 259 -14.03 -4.16 -5.51
CA TYR A 259 -14.30 -4.22 -4.07
C TYR A 259 -13.14 -3.66 -3.24
N PRO A 260 -13.40 -2.71 -2.33
CA PRO A 260 -12.33 -1.97 -1.67
C PRO A 260 -11.66 -2.71 -0.50
N ARG A 261 -12.35 -3.68 0.13
CA ARG A 261 -11.81 -4.39 1.29
C ARG A 261 -11.00 -5.59 0.84
N THR A 262 -9.86 -5.33 0.25
CA THR A 262 -8.91 -6.34 -0.21
C THR A 262 -7.52 -6.07 0.35
N ASP A 263 -6.79 -7.14 0.66
CA ASP A 263 -5.37 -7.09 1.00
C ASP A 263 -4.47 -7.27 -0.23
N ALA A 264 -5.03 -7.76 -1.33
CA ALA A 264 -4.29 -8.00 -2.57
C ALA A 264 -3.91 -6.69 -3.26
N ARG A 265 -2.69 -6.65 -3.77
CA ARG A 265 -2.13 -5.55 -4.56
C ARG A 265 -1.81 -5.95 -6.00
N VAL A 266 -2.36 -7.07 -6.42
CA VAL A 266 -2.11 -7.70 -7.72
C VAL A 266 -3.43 -8.12 -8.38
N LEU A 267 -3.38 -8.43 -9.65
CA LEU A 267 -4.47 -9.01 -10.41
C LEU A 267 -4.41 -10.54 -10.32
N SER A 268 -5.56 -11.20 -10.46
CA SER A 268 -5.58 -12.61 -10.79
C SER A 268 -5.36 -12.83 -12.29
N THR A 269 -4.93 -14.03 -12.66
CA THR A 269 -4.68 -14.40 -14.07
C THR A 269 -5.92 -14.21 -14.95
N PRO A 270 -7.14 -14.60 -14.55
CA PRO A 270 -8.36 -14.34 -15.33
C PRO A 270 -8.59 -12.85 -15.60
N VAL A 271 -8.42 -12.00 -14.57
CA VAL A 271 -8.57 -10.54 -14.73
C VAL A 271 -7.50 -9.97 -15.65
N ALA A 272 -6.25 -10.42 -15.51
CA ALA A 272 -5.14 -9.96 -16.34
C ALA A 272 -5.36 -10.25 -17.83
N LYS A 273 -5.95 -11.38 -18.18
CA LYS A 273 -6.28 -11.74 -19.57
C LYS A 273 -7.30 -10.79 -20.20
N GLU A 274 -8.26 -10.30 -19.42
CA GLU A 274 -9.33 -9.43 -19.89
C GLU A 274 -9.10 -7.93 -19.61
N ILE A 275 -7.96 -7.58 -19.06
CA ILE A 275 -7.67 -6.23 -18.55
C ILE A 275 -7.79 -5.14 -19.63
N HIS A 276 -7.60 -5.50 -20.89
CA HIS A 276 -7.80 -4.59 -22.02
C HIS A 276 -9.22 -4.02 -22.09
N LYS A 277 -10.23 -4.77 -21.60
CA LYS A 277 -11.63 -4.31 -21.53
C LYS A 277 -11.77 -3.14 -20.53
N ASN A 278 -11.12 -3.25 -19.36
CA ASN A 278 -11.12 -2.18 -18.35
C ASN A 278 -10.41 -0.93 -18.89
N ILE A 279 -9.25 -1.12 -19.55
CA ILE A 279 -8.48 -0.02 -20.13
C ILE A 279 -9.29 0.68 -21.22
N SER A 280 -9.86 -0.06 -22.16
CA SER A 280 -10.60 0.51 -23.30
C SER A 280 -11.83 1.32 -22.87
N ARG A 281 -12.51 0.89 -21.80
CA ARG A 281 -13.66 1.61 -21.25
C ARG A 281 -13.28 2.94 -20.60
N LEU A 282 -12.02 3.11 -20.18
CA LEU A 282 -11.51 4.37 -19.63
C LEU A 282 -11.22 5.45 -20.67
N ARG A 283 -11.40 5.19 -21.97
CA ARG A 283 -11.29 6.21 -23.05
C ARG A 283 -12.14 7.45 -22.78
N GLY A 284 -13.31 7.27 -22.18
CA GLY A 284 -14.22 8.37 -21.82
C GLY A 284 -13.81 9.15 -20.56
N TYR A 285 -12.71 8.78 -19.90
CA TYR A 285 -12.20 9.50 -18.73
C TYR A 285 -11.13 10.50 -19.18
N GLU A 286 -11.56 11.74 -19.46
CA GLU A 286 -10.76 12.81 -20.04
C GLU A 286 -9.39 13.02 -19.35
N PRO A 287 -9.26 13.01 -18.00
CA PRO A 287 -7.96 13.28 -17.36
C PRO A 287 -6.84 12.31 -17.71
N THR A 288 -7.15 11.15 -18.27
CA THR A 288 -6.17 10.11 -18.63
C THR A 288 -6.40 9.50 -20.00
N SER A 289 -7.29 10.05 -20.85
CA SER A 289 -7.64 9.51 -22.16
C SER A 289 -6.43 9.30 -23.06
N ASP A 290 -5.50 10.26 -23.11
CA ASP A 290 -4.30 10.18 -23.95
C ASP A 290 -3.39 9.00 -23.55
N PHE A 291 -3.28 8.74 -22.24
CA PHE A 291 -2.52 7.59 -21.74
C PHE A 291 -3.22 6.27 -22.06
N VAL A 292 -4.54 6.25 -21.98
CA VAL A 292 -5.34 5.07 -22.35
C VAL A 292 -5.13 4.72 -23.82
N GLU A 293 -5.19 5.70 -24.71
CA GLU A 293 -4.94 5.48 -26.14
C GLU A 293 -3.52 4.97 -26.38
N GLN A 294 -2.50 5.57 -25.77
CA GLN A 294 -1.12 5.10 -25.90
C GLN A 294 -0.93 3.65 -25.43
N ILE A 295 -1.60 3.27 -24.32
CA ILE A 295 -1.53 1.89 -23.78
C ILE A 295 -2.17 0.91 -24.79
N LEU A 296 -3.30 1.28 -25.37
CA LEU A 296 -4.03 0.43 -26.29
C LEU A 296 -3.31 0.29 -27.65
N ASP A 297 -2.88 1.41 -28.25
CA ASP A 297 -2.19 1.44 -29.53
C ASP A 297 -0.88 0.66 -29.52
N ARG A 298 -0.11 0.82 -28.44
CA ARG A 298 1.16 0.12 -28.25
C ARG A 298 1.00 -1.27 -27.63
N LYS A 299 -0.22 -1.69 -27.29
CA LYS A 299 -0.55 -2.95 -26.60
C LYS A 299 0.30 -3.20 -25.35
N LEU A 300 0.56 -2.15 -24.56
CA LEU A 300 1.41 -2.24 -23.38
C LEU A 300 0.88 -3.18 -22.29
N TYR A 301 -0.39 -3.53 -22.34
CA TYR A 301 -1.05 -4.50 -21.47
C TYR A 301 -0.73 -5.97 -21.82
N GLY A 302 -0.17 -6.25 -22.99
CA GLY A 302 -0.07 -7.60 -23.54
C GLY A 302 0.68 -8.62 -22.69
N ASN A 303 1.60 -8.17 -21.85
CA ASN A 303 2.40 -9.05 -20.98
C ASN A 303 2.11 -8.89 -19.48
N ILE A 304 0.99 -8.27 -19.11
CA ILE A 304 0.71 -7.97 -17.69
C ILE A 304 0.66 -9.23 -16.82
N ALA A 305 0.14 -10.34 -17.38
CA ALA A 305 0.07 -11.64 -16.70
C ALA A 305 1.45 -12.22 -16.32
N GLY A 306 2.52 -11.86 -17.06
CA GLY A 306 3.89 -12.29 -16.78
C GLY A 306 4.69 -11.32 -15.89
N THR A 307 4.04 -10.35 -15.26
CA THR A 307 4.71 -9.32 -14.46
C THR A 307 4.40 -9.45 -12.97
N GLN A 308 5.10 -8.65 -12.16
CA GLN A 308 4.84 -8.55 -10.71
C GLN A 308 3.42 -8.07 -10.34
N TYR A 309 2.62 -7.62 -11.30
CA TYR A 309 1.27 -7.10 -11.10
C TYR A 309 0.19 -8.17 -11.20
N THR A 310 0.55 -9.41 -11.53
CA THR A 310 -0.36 -10.57 -11.57
C THR A 310 0.25 -11.71 -10.77
N ASP A 311 -0.50 -12.23 -9.79
CA ASP A 311 -0.02 -13.32 -8.92
C ASP A 311 -1.22 -13.94 -8.18
N ASP A 312 -1.70 -15.10 -8.67
CA ASP A 312 -2.88 -15.78 -8.09
C ASP A 312 -2.65 -16.21 -6.63
N ALA A 313 -1.40 -16.50 -6.24
CA ALA A 313 -1.09 -16.89 -4.87
C ALA A 313 -1.25 -15.74 -3.85
N LYS A 314 -1.27 -14.49 -4.31
CA LYS A 314 -1.47 -13.29 -3.49
C LYS A 314 -2.89 -12.73 -3.55
N VAL A 315 -3.78 -13.40 -4.27
CA VAL A 315 -5.21 -13.09 -4.29
C VAL A 315 -5.90 -14.12 -3.40
N THR A 316 -6.49 -13.66 -2.30
CA THR A 316 -7.25 -14.52 -1.37
C THR A 316 -8.71 -14.56 -1.76
N ASP A 317 -9.44 -13.48 -1.48
CA ASP A 317 -10.88 -13.36 -1.72
C ASP A 317 -11.15 -12.38 -2.87
N HIS A 318 -10.34 -11.33 -2.96
CA HIS A 318 -10.47 -10.27 -3.96
C HIS A 318 -9.09 -9.83 -4.46
N TYR A 319 -8.99 -9.50 -5.75
CA TYR A 319 -7.81 -8.86 -6.32
C TYR A 319 -7.77 -7.35 -5.98
N ALA A 320 -6.74 -6.66 -6.43
CA ALA A 320 -6.50 -5.25 -6.14
C ALA A 320 -7.66 -4.32 -6.54
N ILE A 321 -7.69 -3.14 -5.91
CA ILE A 321 -8.63 -2.06 -6.24
C ILE A 321 -8.23 -1.46 -7.59
N ILE A 322 -9.08 -1.63 -8.60
CA ILE A 322 -8.90 -1.09 -9.95
C ILE A 322 -10.20 -0.46 -10.47
N PRO A 323 -10.13 0.43 -11.48
CA PRO A 323 -11.34 0.93 -12.13
C PRO A 323 -11.99 -0.18 -12.97
N THR A 324 -13.33 -0.24 -12.96
CA THR A 324 -14.10 -1.17 -13.79
C THR A 324 -14.21 -0.71 -15.25
N GLY A 325 -14.00 0.59 -15.47
CA GLY A 325 -14.26 1.27 -16.73
C GLY A 325 -15.72 1.71 -16.94
N GLN A 326 -16.65 1.44 -16.02
CA GLN A 326 -17.98 2.01 -16.06
C GLN A 326 -17.89 3.46 -15.57
N LEU A 327 -18.36 4.42 -16.38
CA LEU A 327 -18.22 5.86 -16.11
C LEU A 327 -19.57 6.59 -15.95
N THR A 328 -20.69 5.86 -16.03
CA THR A 328 -22.04 6.44 -16.00
C THR A 328 -22.35 7.26 -14.75
N GLU A 329 -21.82 6.85 -13.60
CA GLU A 329 -22.02 7.54 -12.32
C GLU A 329 -20.97 8.62 -12.01
N LEU A 330 -19.97 8.80 -12.88
CA LEU A 330 -18.86 9.73 -12.66
C LEU A 330 -19.32 11.19 -12.44
N GLY A 331 -20.34 11.62 -13.18
CA GLY A 331 -20.90 12.97 -13.07
C GLY A 331 -21.52 13.29 -11.71
N LYS A 332 -21.92 12.27 -10.96
CA LYS A 332 -22.59 12.40 -9.64
C LYS A 332 -21.59 12.44 -8.46
N LEU A 333 -20.30 12.25 -8.73
CA LEU A 333 -19.27 12.26 -7.71
C LEU A 333 -18.99 13.68 -7.21
N ASN A 334 -18.78 13.81 -5.89
CA ASN A 334 -18.23 15.03 -5.31
C ASN A 334 -16.72 15.18 -5.61
N ALA A 335 -16.13 16.32 -5.25
CA ALA A 335 -14.74 16.61 -5.54
C ALA A 335 -13.74 15.59 -4.92
N LEU A 336 -14.01 15.16 -3.69
CA LEU A 336 -13.16 14.19 -3.00
C LEU A 336 -13.24 12.80 -3.67
N GLN A 337 -14.45 12.33 -3.96
CA GLN A 337 -14.68 11.07 -4.67
C GLN A 337 -14.00 11.05 -6.04
N LYS A 338 -14.07 12.16 -6.79
CA LYS A 338 -13.37 12.33 -8.07
C LYS A 338 -11.85 12.24 -7.89
N SER A 339 -11.30 12.87 -6.85
CA SER A 339 -9.87 12.86 -6.59
C SER A 339 -9.36 11.47 -6.20
N VAL A 340 -10.12 10.71 -5.41
CA VAL A 340 -9.78 9.33 -5.04
C VAL A 340 -9.92 8.41 -6.25
N PHE A 341 -10.95 8.58 -7.07
CA PHE A 341 -11.10 7.82 -8.31
C PHE A 341 -9.94 8.09 -9.28
N ASP A 342 -9.56 9.34 -9.50
CA ASP A 342 -8.40 9.71 -10.34
C ASP A 342 -7.10 9.07 -9.83
N LEU A 343 -6.90 9.05 -8.51
CA LEU A 343 -5.76 8.40 -7.89
C LEU A 343 -5.72 6.89 -8.21
N ILE A 344 -6.86 6.21 -8.14
CA ILE A 344 -6.98 4.78 -8.46
C ILE A 344 -6.73 4.55 -9.96
N VAL A 345 -7.33 5.35 -10.84
CA VAL A 345 -7.13 5.25 -12.30
C VAL A 345 -5.67 5.46 -12.66
N ARG A 346 -5.02 6.51 -12.16
CA ARG A 346 -3.59 6.77 -12.44
C ARG A 346 -2.68 5.66 -11.94
N ARG A 347 -2.92 5.10 -10.75
CA ARG A 347 -2.18 3.94 -10.26
C ARG A 347 -2.37 2.72 -11.17
N PHE A 348 -3.59 2.46 -11.60
CA PHE A 348 -3.92 1.37 -12.50
C PHE A 348 -3.24 1.52 -13.87
N LEU A 349 -3.31 2.68 -14.49
CA LEU A 349 -2.68 2.90 -15.80
C LEU A 349 -1.15 2.89 -15.73
N SER A 350 -0.58 3.33 -14.60
CA SER A 350 0.88 3.37 -14.38
C SER A 350 1.55 2.00 -14.50
N VAL A 351 0.86 0.90 -14.18
CA VAL A 351 1.46 -0.45 -14.21
C VAL A 351 1.74 -0.96 -15.62
N PHE A 352 1.11 -0.37 -16.62
CA PHE A 352 1.30 -0.72 -18.03
C PHE A 352 2.43 0.08 -18.70
N TYR A 353 2.88 1.18 -18.07
CA TYR A 353 3.94 2.02 -18.60
C TYR A 353 5.33 1.48 -18.28
N PRO A 354 6.34 1.87 -19.08
CA PRO A 354 7.73 1.52 -18.80
C PRO A 354 8.18 2.03 -17.42
N ALA A 355 9.23 1.41 -16.89
CA ALA A 355 9.88 1.89 -15.68
C ALA A 355 10.47 3.29 -15.88
N ALA A 356 10.44 4.10 -14.81
CA ALA A 356 11.21 5.33 -14.77
C ALA A 356 12.71 5.01 -14.72
N GLU A 357 13.52 5.70 -15.50
CA GLU A 357 14.97 5.52 -15.54
C GLU A 357 15.67 6.71 -14.89
N TYR A 358 16.57 6.40 -13.98
CA TYR A 358 17.36 7.37 -13.24
C TYR A 358 18.83 7.15 -13.50
N GLN A 359 19.53 8.24 -13.74
CA GLN A 359 20.97 8.26 -13.69
C GLN A 359 21.40 8.55 -12.24
N ASN A 360 22.08 7.59 -11.63
CA ASN A 360 22.72 7.79 -10.33
C ASN A 360 24.18 8.13 -10.58
N VAL A 361 24.66 9.19 -9.95
CA VAL A 361 26.04 9.61 -9.97
C VAL A 361 26.55 9.55 -8.54
N LYS A 362 27.66 8.85 -8.33
CA LYS A 362 28.39 8.84 -7.06
C LYS A 362 29.77 9.40 -7.32
N MET A 363 30.21 10.31 -6.48
CA MET A 363 31.54 10.92 -6.55
C MET A 363 32.23 10.74 -5.20
N THR A 364 33.49 10.35 -5.25
CA THR A 364 34.40 10.39 -4.10
C THR A 364 35.47 11.42 -4.37
N ALA A 365 35.52 12.45 -3.52
CA ALA A 365 36.59 13.42 -3.52
C ALA A 365 37.54 13.13 -2.34
N VAL A 366 38.83 13.21 -2.56
CA VAL A 366 39.86 12.99 -1.55
C VAL A 366 40.59 14.30 -1.29
N VAL A 367 40.78 14.62 -0.02
CA VAL A 367 41.70 15.66 0.44
C VAL A 367 42.90 15.00 1.09
N ASP A 368 44.04 15.23 0.52
CA ASP A 368 45.31 14.71 1.06
C ASP A 368 45.84 15.66 2.13
N VAL A 369 45.98 15.15 3.35
CA VAL A 369 46.49 15.90 4.51
C VAL A 369 47.73 15.26 5.10
N GLY A 370 48.68 14.95 4.25
CA GLY A 370 49.95 14.29 4.57
C GLY A 370 49.84 12.76 4.60
N GLU A 371 49.98 12.15 5.77
CA GLU A 371 49.89 10.67 5.88
C GLU A 371 48.47 10.13 5.73
N ASN A 372 47.44 11.01 5.78
CA ASN A 372 46.02 10.63 5.79
C ASN A 372 45.28 11.17 4.54
N LYS A 373 44.30 10.39 4.11
CA LYS A 373 43.42 10.73 2.99
C LYS A 373 41.97 10.85 3.49
N GLU A 374 41.50 12.06 3.55
CA GLU A 374 40.11 12.33 4.03
C GLU A 374 39.15 12.32 2.83
N ARG A 375 38.17 11.42 2.86
CA ARG A 375 37.27 11.20 1.72
C ARG A 375 35.90 11.80 1.97
N PHE A 376 35.38 12.45 0.94
CA PHE A 376 34.08 13.06 0.90
C PHE A 376 33.23 12.39 -0.19
N TYR A 377 32.03 11.98 0.16
CA TYR A 377 31.11 11.24 -0.71
C TYR A 377 29.94 12.12 -1.11
N ALA A 378 29.74 12.28 -2.40
CA ALA A 378 28.58 12.94 -2.98
C ALA A 378 27.78 11.95 -3.81
N SER A 379 26.46 12.09 -3.80
CA SER A 379 25.60 11.32 -4.68
C SER A 379 24.46 12.18 -5.20
N ALA A 380 24.18 12.03 -6.48
CA ALA A 380 23.06 12.67 -7.15
C ALA A 380 22.26 11.60 -7.91
N ARG A 381 20.95 11.83 -8.01
CA ARG A 381 20.04 11.00 -8.79
C ARG A 381 19.20 11.89 -9.68
N VAL A 382 19.29 11.68 -10.98
CA VAL A 382 18.60 12.49 -11.99
C VAL A 382 17.62 11.61 -12.77
N LEU A 383 16.38 12.05 -12.88
CA LEU A 383 15.37 11.40 -13.71
C LEU A 383 15.70 11.64 -15.20
N LYS A 384 15.94 10.57 -15.96
CA LYS A 384 16.24 10.63 -17.41
C LYS A 384 15.03 10.30 -18.26
N ILE A 385 14.28 9.26 -17.88
CA ILE A 385 13.07 8.84 -18.56
C ILE A 385 11.97 8.73 -17.52
N PRO A 386 10.93 9.56 -17.60
CA PRO A 386 9.87 9.56 -16.60
C PRO A 386 9.06 8.25 -16.55
N GLY A 387 8.86 7.58 -17.71
CA GLY A 387 8.10 6.34 -17.76
C GLY A 387 6.73 6.48 -17.10
N TYR A 388 6.38 5.58 -16.17
CA TYR A 388 5.09 5.61 -15.47
C TYR A 388 4.81 6.90 -14.67
N LEU A 389 5.84 7.69 -14.37
CA LEU A 389 5.68 8.97 -13.64
C LEU A 389 4.95 10.02 -14.47
N GLU A 390 4.88 9.87 -15.81
CA GLU A 390 4.06 10.73 -16.67
C GLU A 390 2.58 10.66 -16.23
N ILE A 391 2.10 9.47 -15.88
CA ILE A 391 0.73 9.24 -15.41
C ILE A 391 0.59 9.53 -13.91
N ALA A 392 1.53 9.01 -13.10
CA ALA A 392 1.47 9.11 -11.65
C ALA A 392 1.75 10.52 -11.10
N GLY A 393 2.36 11.37 -11.90
CA GLY A 393 2.91 12.67 -11.54
C GLY A 393 4.39 12.58 -11.12
N ILE A 394 5.20 13.48 -11.62
CA ILE A 394 6.62 13.58 -11.26
C ILE A 394 6.72 14.26 -9.89
N PRO A 395 7.42 13.66 -8.90
CA PRO A 395 7.61 14.31 -7.61
C PRO A 395 8.39 15.63 -7.75
N LYS A 396 7.95 16.71 -7.10
CA LYS A 396 8.60 18.05 -7.15
C LYS A 396 10.10 18.01 -6.91
N LYS A 397 10.56 17.21 -5.96
CA LYS A 397 11.99 17.05 -5.66
C LYS A 397 12.79 16.45 -6.83
N GLU A 398 12.16 15.68 -7.70
CA GLU A 398 12.81 15.08 -8.89
C GLU A 398 12.79 16.05 -10.07
N GLU A 399 11.84 16.97 -10.14
CA GLU A 399 11.84 18.10 -11.11
C GLU A 399 12.97 19.06 -10.84
N GLU A 400 13.23 19.41 -9.58
CA GLU A 400 14.33 20.30 -9.20
C GLU A 400 15.72 19.70 -9.52
N LEU A 401 15.89 18.39 -9.30
CA LEU A 401 17.14 17.69 -9.60
C LEU A 401 17.39 17.49 -11.11
N SER A 402 16.36 17.50 -11.94
CA SER A 402 16.49 17.42 -13.39
C SER A 402 17.10 18.67 -14.01
N LEU A 403 17.02 19.81 -13.31
CA LEU A 403 17.57 21.11 -13.74
C LEU A 403 19.06 21.28 -13.40
N ILE A 404 19.63 20.40 -12.59
CA ILE A 404 21.05 20.45 -12.24
C ILE A 404 21.85 19.74 -13.33
N HIS A 405 22.33 20.48 -14.31
CA HIS A 405 23.36 20.00 -15.24
C HIS A 405 24.67 19.81 -14.49
N ILE A 406 25.00 18.58 -14.13
CA ILE A 406 26.35 18.23 -13.73
C ILE A 406 27.21 18.22 -15.02
N SER A 407 27.79 19.35 -15.34
CA SER A 407 28.79 19.43 -16.39
C SER A 407 29.99 18.56 -15.99
N GLU A 408 30.54 17.80 -16.93
CA GLU A 408 31.76 17.04 -16.69
C GLU A 408 32.87 18.02 -16.28
N PRO A 409 33.61 17.75 -15.19
CA PRO A 409 34.76 18.54 -14.87
C PRO A 409 35.79 18.40 -16.00
N THR A 410 36.04 19.47 -16.73
CA THR A 410 37.14 19.56 -17.67
C THR A 410 38.43 19.36 -16.88
N ARG A 411 39.18 18.29 -17.19
CA ARG A 411 40.57 18.15 -16.75
C ARG A 411 41.32 19.38 -17.26
N ARG A 412 41.64 20.29 -16.38
CA ARG A 412 42.72 21.27 -16.63
C ARG A 412 43.95 20.75 -15.88
N SER A 413 44.95 20.46 -16.69
CA SER A 413 46.36 20.18 -16.33
C SER A 413 46.94 21.26 -15.45
#